data_d99281ac71456763583c6306e9bc6d7b
#
_entry.id   d99281ac71456763583c6306e9bc6d7b
#
_cell.length_a   1.000
_cell.length_b   1.000
_cell.length_c   1.000
_cell.angle_alpha   90.00
_cell.angle_beta   90.00
_cell.angle_gamma   90.00
#
_symmetry.space_group_name_H-M   'P 1'
#
loop_
_entity.id
_entity.type
_entity.pdbx_description
1 polymer ?
#
loop_
_entity_poly.entity_id
_entity_poly.type
_entity_poly.pdbx_seq_one_letter_code
_entity_poly.pdbx_strand_id
1 'polypeptide(L)'
;SLGAIENPGEIKSHIVVGQNSALTLGSKDTQLALTALKQSGHDLAENDTKSVVYVASPVNLNGTNTILLDGKVEGGSDKVALPTDSGVFVKAGSALIVNGATEGSSIIGTDGTDGSTAHKFVTESGSKVIVHNAIAGKNVSIASGFHHMEIKEGTTYETTNRVLGLDKISVDENGELVVGVNSDLSVISNVLMPNTVLAAVSGEKGIGVDRINDLLSVYNGLEHAEVEKALNSIALMGVAGGAQTIAVNTADMIQDTLNLHGSKLASYDHEKAGPDLWIDVNGSFSKANDYSVGIAKYGYKSDLTGVTIGGDYALGNGVAAGLAVSLGKGSVRGQGNGSGVKNDIDYYGINLYGVANTPFVNLIGTIGYLQSKNEIKQMGFKGKPDAKTFSIGVRAEKPLALNDRITVTPHIGVKYVHTKLDSLSAGGLTYKADKANLVQVPFGVAFNANLEAPCGAKVKPFID
;
A
#
# COMPACT_ATOMS: atom_id res chain seq x y z
N SER A 1 -30.57 -20.24 -25.22
CA SER A 1 -29.78 -20.88 -24.15
C SER A 1 -29.94 -22.39 -24.23
N LEU A 2 -28.86 -23.09 -24.44
CA LEU A 2 -28.81 -24.55 -24.37
C LEU A 2 -28.72 -24.90 -22.87
N GLY A 3 -29.85 -25.12 -22.24
CA GLY A 3 -30.19 -25.53 -20.89
C GLY A 3 -29.12 -25.57 -19.80
N ALA A 4 -29.51 -25.21 -18.59
CA ALA A 4 -28.70 -25.48 -17.39
C ALA A 4 -28.66 -27.01 -17.15
N ILE A 5 -27.50 -27.61 -17.29
CA ILE A 5 -27.26 -29.03 -17.02
C ILE A 5 -26.29 -29.08 -15.83
N GLU A 6 -26.56 -29.96 -14.87
CA GLU A 6 -25.70 -30.20 -13.71
C GLU A 6 -24.33 -30.82 -14.08
N ASN A 7 -24.13 -31.19 -15.32
CA ASN A 7 -22.90 -31.77 -15.88
C ASN A 7 -22.39 -30.92 -17.05
N PRO A 8 -21.13 -31.08 -17.47
CA PRO A 8 -20.60 -30.43 -18.67
C PRO A 8 -21.57 -30.58 -19.84
N GLY A 9 -21.92 -29.46 -20.47
CA GLY A 9 -22.84 -29.45 -21.58
C GLY A 9 -22.27 -30.23 -22.75
N GLU A 10 -23.09 -31.05 -23.41
CA GLU A 10 -22.69 -31.82 -24.62
C GLU A 10 -23.22 -31.12 -25.86
N ILE A 11 -22.35 -30.89 -26.86
CA ILE A 11 -22.71 -30.30 -28.13
C ILE A 11 -22.76 -31.44 -29.16
N LYS A 12 -23.96 -31.69 -29.69
CA LYS A 12 -24.20 -32.73 -30.70
C LYS A 12 -24.53 -32.19 -32.07
N SER A 13 -24.28 -30.90 -32.32
CA SER A 13 -24.61 -30.19 -33.53
C SER A 13 -23.64 -29.07 -33.82
N HIS A 14 -23.51 -28.62 -35.03
CA HIS A 14 -22.75 -27.45 -35.38
C HIS A 14 -23.39 -26.20 -34.79
N ILE A 15 -22.57 -25.34 -34.20
CA ILE A 15 -22.95 -24.03 -33.68
C ILE A 15 -22.18 -22.99 -34.50
N VAL A 16 -22.90 -22.11 -35.18
CA VAL A 16 -22.31 -20.97 -35.88
C VAL A 16 -22.78 -19.70 -35.21
N VAL A 17 -21.83 -18.90 -34.73
CA VAL A 17 -22.09 -17.60 -34.16
C VAL A 17 -21.55 -16.55 -35.09
N GLY A 18 -22.45 -15.84 -35.73
CA GLY A 18 -22.13 -14.86 -36.77
C GLY A 18 -22.05 -13.45 -36.24
N GLN A 19 -21.96 -12.52 -37.15
CA GLN A 19 -21.86 -11.09 -36.95
C GLN A 19 -22.92 -10.56 -35.95
N ASN A 20 -22.49 -9.71 -35.02
CA ASN A 20 -23.35 -9.07 -34.02
C ASN A 20 -24.15 -10.05 -33.16
N SER A 21 -23.72 -11.28 -33.06
CA SER A 21 -24.36 -12.32 -32.26
C SER A 21 -23.53 -12.71 -31.06
N ALA A 22 -24.23 -13.00 -29.95
CA ALA A 22 -23.61 -13.53 -28.73
C ALA A 22 -24.31 -14.85 -28.37
N LEU A 23 -23.53 -15.88 -28.08
CA LEU A 23 -23.99 -17.15 -27.56
C LEU A 23 -23.43 -17.39 -26.18
N THR A 24 -24.24 -17.91 -25.29
CA THR A 24 -23.81 -18.37 -23.99
C THR A 24 -23.98 -19.87 -23.85
N LEU A 25 -22.95 -20.54 -23.43
CA LEU A 25 -22.94 -21.95 -23.07
C LEU A 25 -22.76 -22.06 -21.56
N GLY A 26 -23.79 -22.58 -20.83
CA GLY A 26 -23.71 -22.77 -19.38
C GLY A 26 -24.81 -22.06 -18.58
N SER A 27 -24.57 -21.75 -17.32
CA SER A 27 -25.57 -21.40 -16.34
C SER A 27 -26.18 -19.98 -16.47
N LYS A 28 -27.23 -19.73 -15.69
CA LYS A 28 -28.09 -18.52 -15.72
C LYS A 28 -27.37 -17.19 -15.40
N ASP A 29 -26.20 -17.22 -14.80
CA ASP A 29 -25.49 -16.01 -14.33
C ASP A 29 -24.68 -15.31 -15.44
N THR A 30 -24.80 -15.79 -16.64
CA THR A 30 -24.05 -15.33 -17.82
C THR A 30 -24.30 -13.88 -18.18
N GLN A 31 -25.54 -13.42 -18.03
CA GLN A 31 -25.90 -12.04 -18.34
C GLN A 31 -25.17 -11.05 -17.40
N LEU A 32 -25.05 -11.43 -16.14
CA LEU A 32 -24.27 -10.66 -15.14
C LEU A 32 -22.78 -10.66 -15.49
N ALA A 33 -22.23 -11.79 -15.93
CA ALA A 33 -20.83 -11.90 -16.33
C ALA A 33 -20.53 -11.06 -17.59
N LEU A 34 -21.37 -11.08 -18.61
CA LEU A 34 -21.23 -10.24 -19.79
C LEU A 34 -21.35 -8.75 -19.45
N THR A 35 -22.25 -8.38 -18.52
CA THR A 35 -22.37 -7.01 -18.03
C THR A 35 -21.13 -6.58 -17.26
N ALA A 36 -20.59 -7.44 -16.41
CA ALA A 36 -19.36 -7.19 -15.66
C ALA A 36 -18.15 -7.02 -16.60
N LEU A 37 -18.04 -7.81 -17.64
CA LEU A 37 -17.02 -7.67 -18.67
C LEU A 37 -17.10 -6.31 -19.39
N LYS A 38 -18.29 -5.85 -19.72
CA LYS A 38 -18.51 -4.50 -20.29
C LYS A 38 -18.10 -3.40 -19.31
N GLN A 39 -18.49 -3.52 -18.05
CA GLN A 39 -18.15 -2.55 -16.99
C GLN A 39 -16.66 -2.51 -16.66
N SER A 40 -15.93 -3.61 -16.86
CA SER A 40 -14.48 -3.67 -16.66
C SER A 40 -13.66 -3.15 -17.85
N GLY A 41 -14.29 -2.51 -18.82
CA GLY A 41 -13.61 -1.91 -19.97
C GLY A 41 -13.23 -2.91 -21.07
N HIS A 42 -13.71 -4.15 -20.99
CA HIS A 42 -13.64 -5.10 -22.09
C HIS A 42 -14.76 -4.76 -23.09
N ASP A 43 -14.42 -3.95 -24.07
CA ASP A 43 -15.35 -3.56 -25.14
C ASP A 43 -15.74 -4.78 -25.98
N LEU A 44 -16.80 -5.47 -25.55
CA LEU A 44 -17.39 -6.60 -26.27
C LEU A 44 -18.37 -6.13 -27.36
N ALA A 45 -18.17 -4.92 -27.88
CA ALA A 45 -18.88 -4.33 -28.97
C ALA A 45 -20.16 -3.54 -28.66
N GLU A 46 -20.07 -2.24 -28.78
CA GLU A 46 -21.23 -1.45 -29.20
C GLU A 46 -21.25 -1.17 -30.71
N ASN A 47 -20.18 -1.41 -31.49
CA ASN A 47 -20.13 -1.01 -32.89
C ASN A 47 -19.34 -1.91 -33.84
N ASP A 48 -18.89 -3.10 -33.43
CA ASP A 48 -18.14 -3.98 -34.31
C ASP A 48 -18.89 -5.27 -34.66
N THR A 49 -18.74 -5.72 -35.89
CA THR A 49 -19.21 -6.97 -36.46
C THR A 49 -18.63 -8.22 -35.79
N LYS A 50 -18.62 -8.28 -34.44
CA LYS A 50 -17.99 -9.35 -33.65
C LYS A 50 -18.99 -10.46 -33.34
N SER A 51 -18.56 -11.69 -33.40
CA SER A 51 -19.23 -12.81 -32.78
C SER A 51 -18.61 -13.12 -31.43
N VAL A 52 -19.43 -13.35 -30.44
CA VAL A 52 -18.99 -13.58 -29.06
C VAL A 52 -19.58 -14.87 -28.52
N VAL A 53 -18.74 -15.75 -27.99
CA VAL A 53 -19.18 -16.93 -27.23
C VAL A 53 -18.66 -16.83 -25.82
N TYR A 54 -19.56 -16.92 -24.86
CA TYR A 54 -19.20 -17.05 -23.45
C TYR A 54 -19.45 -18.48 -22.96
N VAL A 55 -18.39 -19.14 -22.52
CA VAL A 55 -18.44 -20.48 -21.93
C VAL A 55 -18.43 -20.34 -20.41
N ALA A 56 -19.62 -20.38 -19.79
CA ALA A 56 -19.82 -20.20 -18.37
C ALA A 56 -19.60 -21.47 -17.54
N SER A 57 -19.76 -22.63 -18.16
CA SER A 57 -19.54 -23.95 -17.56
C SER A 57 -18.81 -24.85 -18.54
N PRO A 58 -18.11 -25.90 -18.13
CA PRO A 58 -17.44 -26.82 -19.02
C PRO A 58 -18.36 -27.37 -20.12
N VAL A 59 -17.83 -27.46 -21.33
CA VAL A 59 -18.52 -27.97 -22.51
C VAL A 59 -17.69 -29.08 -23.15
N ASN A 60 -18.29 -30.24 -23.36
CA ASN A 60 -17.70 -31.36 -24.09
C ASN A 60 -18.16 -31.33 -25.54
N LEU A 61 -17.22 -31.47 -26.47
CA LEU A 61 -17.54 -31.75 -27.88
C LEU A 61 -17.66 -33.26 -28.06
N ASN A 62 -18.69 -33.68 -28.81
CA ASN A 62 -18.91 -35.08 -29.09
C ASN A 62 -19.30 -35.32 -30.57
N GLY A 63 -18.60 -36.19 -31.22
CA GLY A 63 -18.82 -36.49 -32.64
C GLY A 63 -18.31 -35.43 -33.60
N THR A 64 -18.91 -35.29 -34.76
CA THR A 64 -18.51 -34.35 -35.83
C THR A 64 -19.01 -32.93 -35.57
N ASN A 65 -18.82 -32.40 -34.37
CA ASN A 65 -19.38 -31.11 -33.97
C ASN A 65 -18.39 -29.97 -34.16
N THR A 66 -18.91 -28.78 -34.43
CA THR A 66 -18.11 -27.58 -34.64
C THR A 66 -18.76 -26.40 -33.97
N ILE A 67 -17.94 -25.62 -33.27
CA ILE A 67 -18.26 -24.26 -32.84
C ILE A 67 -17.46 -23.30 -33.74
N LEU A 68 -18.15 -22.58 -34.58
CA LEU A 68 -17.56 -21.57 -35.45
C LEU A 68 -17.99 -20.18 -35.00
N LEU A 69 -17.01 -19.38 -34.59
CA LEU A 69 -17.18 -17.95 -34.31
C LEU A 69 -16.63 -17.21 -35.52
N ASP A 70 -17.50 -16.55 -36.30
CA ASP A 70 -17.08 -15.79 -37.47
C ASP A 70 -17.74 -14.41 -37.49
N GLY A 71 -16.99 -13.39 -37.13
CA GLY A 71 -17.45 -12.00 -37.14
C GLY A 71 -17.80 -11.41 -38.51
N LYS A 72 -17.59 -12.16 -39.61
CA LYS A 72 -17.94 -11.73 -40.95
C LYS A 72 -19.20 -12.38 -41.47
N VAL A 73 -19.70 -13.40 -40.78
CA VAL A 73 -20.91 -14.11 -41.16
C VAL A 73 -22.14 -13.33 -40.75
N GLU A 74 -23.00 -12.96 -41.68
CA GLU A 74 -24.31 -12.39 -41.33
C GLU A 74 -25.20 -13.46 -40.71
N GLY A 75 -25.83 -13.12 -39.56
CA GLY A 75 -26.59 -14.07 -38.78
C GLY A 75 -27.71 -14.74 -39.55
N GLY A 76 -27.85 -16.07 -39.41
CA GLY A 76 -28.96 -16.85 -39.96
C GLY A 76 -28.83 -17.28 -41.42
N SER A 77 -27.65 -17.19 -42.03
CA SER A 77 -27.42 -17.66 -43.40
C SER A 77 -27.17 -19.17 -43.42
N ASP A 78 -28.00 -19.91 -44.10
CA ASP A 78 -27.85 -21.35 -44.38
C ASP A 78 -26.63 -21.69 -45.29
N LYS A 79 -25.84 -20.71 -45.64
CA LYS A 79 -24.70 -20.82 -46.58
C LYS A 79 -23.33 -20.66 -45.93
N VAL A 80 -23.22 -20.78 -44.62
CA VAL A 80 -21.92 -20.71 -43.95
C VAL A 80 -21.08 -21.92 -44.32
N ALA A 81 -19.90 -21.70 -44.90
CA ALA A 81 -18.95 -22.77 -45.16
C ALA A 81 -18.33 -23.20 -43.81
N LEU A 82 -18.74 -24.35 -43.29
CA LEU A 82 -18.14 -24.95 -42.13
C LEU A 82 -16.69 -25.39 -42.44
N PRO A 83 -15.80 -25.35 -41.45
CA PRO A 83 -14.51 -25.99 -41.55
C PRO A 83 -14.68 -27.47 -41.88
N THR A 84 -13.74 -28.03 -42.62
CA THR A 84 -13.73 -29.47 -42.95
C THR A 84 -13.47 -30.35 -41.75
N ASP A 85 -12.85 -29.78 -40.73
CA ASP A 85 -12.51 -30.44 -39.46
C ASP A 85 -13.55 -30.09 -38.36
N SER A 86 -13.72 -31.00 -37.44
CA SER A 86 -14.56 -30.77 -36.22
C SER A 86 -13.76 -30.04 -35.14
N GLY A 87 -14.44 -29.27 -34.31
CA GLY A 87 -13.80 -28.59 -33.15
C GLY A 87 -14.24 -27.15 -32.95
N VAL A 88 -13.33 -26.31 -32.46
CA VAL A 88 -13.56 -24.90 -32.15
C VAL A 88 -12.73 -24.03 -33.07
N PHE A 89 -13.36 -23.10 -33.72
CA PHE A 89 -12.75 -22.18 -34.67
C PHE A 89 -13.14 -20.74 -34.34
N VAL A 90 -12.16 -19.96 -33.89
CA VAL A 90 -12.34 -18.55 -33.50
C VAL A 90 -11.71 -17.68 -34.58
N LYS A 91 -12.52 -17.12 -35.46
CA LYS A 91 -12.06 -16.33 -36.61
C LYS A 91 -11.78 -14.88 -36.23
N ALA A 92 -11.08 -14.18 -37.11
CA ALA A 92 -10.80 -12.75 -36.97
C ALA A 92 -12.08 -11.94 -36.65
N GLY A 93 -11.98 -11.00 -35.71
CA GLY A 93 -13.11 -10.18 -35.22
C GLY A 93 -14.07 -10.90 -34.25
N SER A 94 -13.74 -12.11 -33.81
CA SER A 94 -14.53 -12.89 -32.86
C SER A 94 -13.87 -12.95 -31.47
N ALA A 95 -14.67 -13.14 -30.42
CA ALA A 95 -14.19 -13.29 -29.07
C ALA A 95 -14.73 -14.57 -28.42
N LEU A 96 -13.82 -15.41 -27.94
CA LEU A 96 -14.13 -16.54 -27.06
C LEU A 96 -13.86 -16.12 -25.63
N ILE A 97 -14.88 -16.22 -24.79
CA ILE A 97 -14.79 -15.89 -23.36
C ILE A 97 -15.03 -17.17 -22.57
N VAL A 98 -14.19 -17.45 -21.59
CA VAL A 98 -14.31 -18.61 -20.70
C VAL A 98 -14.37 -18.16 -19.25
N ASN A 99 -15.07 -18.94 -18.41
CA ASN A 99 -15.12 -18.69 -16.98
C ASN A 99 -13.95 -19.38 -16.27
N GLY A 100 -12.98 -18.61 -15.84
CA GLY A 100 -11.78 -19.11 -15.13
C GLY A 100 -12.02 -19.58 -13.69
N ALA A 101 -13.23 -19.43 -13.15
CA ALA A 101 -13.60 -19.95 -11.83
C ALA A 101 -14.03 -21.43 -11.87
N THR A 102 -14.21 -22.03 -13.05
CA THR A 102 -14.57 -23.44 -13.18
C THR A 102 -13.39 -24.36 -12.90
N GLU A 103 -13.66 -25.51 -12.29
CA GLU A 103 -12.66 -26.57 -12.18
C GLU A 103 -12.54 -27.32 -13.50
N GLY A 104 -11.30 -27.64 -13.91
CA GLY A 104 -11.02 -28.30 -15.18
C GLY A 104 -11.07 -27.38 -16.40
N SER A 105 -11.04 -27.96 -17.59
CA SER A 105 -11.07 -27.22 -18.84
C SER A 105 -12.45 -26.69 -19.16
N SER A 106 -12.50 -25.46 -19.67
CA SER A 106 -13.77 -24.84 -20.09
C SER A 106 -14.34 -25.48 -21.35
N ILE A 107 -13.48 -25.92 -22.26
CA ILE A 107 -13.88 -26.64 -23.48
C ILE A 107 -13.05 -27.92 -23.60
N ILE A 108 -13.72 -29.04 -23.73
CA ILE A 108 -13.10 -30.37 -23.80
C ILE A 108 -13.39 -30.98 -25.17
N GLY A 109 -12.32 -31.22 -25.91
CA GLY A 109 -12.37 -31.92 -27.20
C GLY A 109 -12.06 -33.40 -27.05
N THR A 110 -11.81 -34.06 -28.16
CA THR A 110 -11.24 -35.42 -28.22
C THR A 110 -10.07 -35.46 -29.21
N ASP A 111 -9.07 -36.26 -28.89
CA ASP A 111 -7.89 -36.47 -29.76
C ASP A 111 -8.10 -37.56 -30.80
N GLY A 112 -9.21 -38.30 -30.74
CA GLY A 112 -9.56 -39.37 -31.67
C GLY A 112 -8.85 -40.68 -31.41
N THR A 113 -8.06 -40.82 -30.35
CA THR A 113 -7.27 -42.04 -30.06
C THR A 113 -8.12 -43.26 -29.71
N ASP A 114 -9.33 -43.02 -29.24
CA ASP A 114 -10.32 -44.07 -28.90
C ASP A 114 -11.25 -44.44 -30.08
N GLY A 115 -10.96 -43.92 -31.30
CA GLY A 115 -11.81 -44.07 -32.47
C GLY A 115 -12.93 -43.04 -32.58
N SER A 116 -12.98 -42.07 -31.69
CA SER A 116 -13.87 -40.92 -31.78
C SER A 116 -13.42 -39.94 -32.88
N THR A 117 -14.24 -38.93 -33.15
CA THR A 117 -13.86 -37.87 -34.09
C THR A 117 -12.83 -36.95 -33.42
N ALA A 118 -11.65 -36.82 -34.01
CA ALA A 118 -10.63 -35.90 -33.57
C ALA A 118 -11.08 -34.42 -33.73
N HIS A 119 -10.88 -33.60 -32.68
CA HIS A 119 -11.24 -32.21 -32.68
C HIS A 119 -10.01 -31.31 -32.80
N LYS A 120 -10.19 -30.15 -33.45
CA LYS A 120 -9.20 -29.09 -33.53
C LYS A 120 -9.65 -27.86 -32.71
N PHE A 121 -8.70 -27.15 -32.11
CA PHE A 121 -8.91 -25.83 -31.56
C PHE A 121 -8.05 -24.84 -32.32
N VAL A 122 -8.68 -23.93 -33.06
CA VAL A 122 -7.98 -23.00 -33.96
C VAL A 122 -8.42 -21.57 -33.69
N THR A 123 -7.46 -20.67 -33.46
CA THR A 123 -7.71 -19.23 -33.42
C THR A 123 -7.05 -18.55 -34.62
N GLU A 124 -7.68 -17.52 -35.19
CA GLU A 124 -7.12 -16.72 -36.27
C GLU A 124 -6.53 -15.39 -35.74
N SER A 125 -5.59 -14.82 -36.51
CA SER A 125 -5.10 -13.46 -36.28
C SER A 125 -6.25 -12.46 -36.21
N GLY A 126 -6.27 -11.58 -35.21
CA GLY A 126 -7.37 -10.65 -34.95
C GLY A 126 -8.55 -11.24 -34.19
N SER A 127 -8.47 -12.51 -33.76
CA SER A 127 -9.40 -13.08 -32.79
C SER A 127 -8.97 -12.76 -31.35
N LYS A 128 -9.89 -12.94 -30.38
CA LYS A 128 -9.66 -12.66 -28.98
C LYS A 128 -10.08 -13.84 -28.10
N VAL A 129 -9.26 -14.17 -27.10
CA VAL A 129 -9.60 -15.10 -26.02
C VAL A 129 -9.57 -14.34 -24.69
N ILE A 130 -10.68 -14.39 -23.97
CA ILE A 130 -10.84 -13.69 -22.69
C ILE A 130 -11.13 -14.71 -21.60
N VAL A 131 -10.37 -14.66 -20.51
CA VAL A 131 -10.65 -15.46 -19.32
C VAL A 131 -11.30 -14.56 -18.27
N HIS A 132 -12.58 -14.81 -18.02
CA HIS A 132 -13.37 -14.11 -17.02
C HIS A 132 -13.26 -14.83 -15.66
N ASN A 133 -13.13 -14.07 -14.58
CA ASN A 133 -12.96 -14.62 -13.23
C ASN A 133 -11.75 -15.57 -13.05
N ALA A 134 -10.66 -15.33 -13.80
CA ALA A 134 -9.41 -16.05 -13.54
C ALA A 134 -8.97 -15.86 -12.09
N ILE A 135 -8.68 -16.95 -11.38
CA ILE A 135 -8.25 -16.89 -9.99
C ILE A 135 -6.73 -16.78 -9.97
N ALA A 136 -6.21 -15.71 -9.40
CA ALA A 136 -4.77 -15.53 -9.25
C ALA A 136 -4.12 -16.77 -8.59
N GLY A 137 -2.99 -17.22 -9.15
CA GLY A 137 -2.25 -18.37 -8.65
C GLY A 137 -2.83 -19.74 -9.00
N LYS A 138 -3.92 -19.82 -9.75
CA LYS A 138 -4.42 -21.07 -10.31
C LYS A 138 -4.15 -21.11 -11.81
N ASN A 139 -3.59 -22.21 -12.30
CA ASN A 139 -3.61 -22.50 -13.71
C ASN A 139 -5.05 -22.80 -14.11
N VAL A 140 -5.56 -22.06 -15.06
CA VAL A 140 -6.92 -22.24 -15.60
C VAL A 140 -6.79 -22.90 -16.97
N SER A 141 -7.31 -24.10 -17.13
CA SER A 141 -7.38 -24.74 -18.44
C SER A 141 -8.58 -24.18 -19.24
N ILE A 142 -8.29 -23.60 -20.39
CA ILE A 142 -9.28 -23.05 -21.30
C ILE A 142 -9.81 -24.15 -22.22
N ALA A 143 -8.91 -24.92 -22.78
CA ALA A 143 -9.24 -25.96 -23.74
C ALA A 143 -8.28 -27.16 -23.60
N SER A 144 -8.81 -28.38 -23.57
CA SER A 144 -8.05 -29.63 -23.44
C SER A 144 -8.62 -30.75 -24.30
N GLY A 145 -7.82 -31.83 -24.48
CA GLY A 145 -8.23 -33.03 -25.20
C GLY A 145 -8.35 -32.86 -26.71
N PHE A 146 -7.81 -31.80 -27.26
CA PHE A 146 -7.84 -31.58 -28.72
C PHE A 146 -6.68 -32.30 -29.42
N HIS A 147 -6.94 -32.94 -30.56
CA HIS A 147 -5.93 -33.56 -31.39
C HIS A 147 -4.92 -32.53 -31.93
N HIS A 148 -5.39 -31.33 -32.21
CA HIS A 148 -4.56 -30.24 -32.72
C HIS A 148 -5.01 -28.90 -32.16
N MET A 149 -4.02 -28.15 -31.64
CA MET A 149 -4.24 -26.80 -31.13
C MET A 149 -3.38 -25.81 -31.95
N GLU A 150 -4.01 -24.91 -32.66
CA GLU A 150 -3.34 -23.91 -33.48
C GLU A 150 -3.75 -22.51 -33.03
N ILE A 151 -2.82 -21.80 -32.43
CA ILE A 151 -3.00 -20.42 -32.00
C ILE A 151 -2.21 -19.53 -32.94
N LYS A 152 -2.88 -18.83 -33.85
CA LYS A 152 -2.20 -17.98 -34.84
C LYS A 152 -1.65 -16.71 -34.19
N GLU A 153 -0.49 -16.27 -34.68
CA GLU A 153 0.09 -14.97 -34.35
C GLU A 153 -0.91 -13.85 -34.60
N GLY A 154 -1.04 -12.90 -33.66
CA GLY A 154 -2.05 -11.85 -33.71
C GLY A 154 -3.38 -12.21 -33.04
N THR A 155 -3.51 -13.41 -32.45
CA THR A 155 -4.57 -13.67 -31.46
C THR A 155 -4.29 -12.86 -30.20
N THR A 156 -5.27 -12.09 -29.73
CA THR A 156 -5.14 -11.32 -28.48
C THR A 156 -5.73 -12.08 -27.31
N TYR A 157 -5.08 -11.94 -26.15
CA TYR A 157 -5.49 -12.59 -24.92
C TYR A 157 -5.75 -11.55 -23.84
N GLU A 158 -6.83 -11.74 -23.10
CA GLU A 158 -7.17 -10.88 -21.98
C GLU A 158 -7.65 -11.71 -20.80
N THR A 159 -7.35 -11.24 -19.59
CA THR A 159 -7.96 -11.74 -18.38
C THR A 159 -8.71 -10.59 -17.70
N THR A 160 -9.81 -10.87 -17.00
CA THR A 160 -10.46 -9.82 -16.22
C THR A 160 -9.73 -9.53 -14.93
N ASN A 161 -8.87 -10.43 -14.48
CA ASN A 161 -7.96 -10.24 -13.36
C ASN A 161 -6.62 -9.70 -13.86
N ARG A 162 -6.56 -8.44 -14.22
CA ARG A 162 -5.31 -7.77 -14.64
C ARG A 162 -4.43 -7.51 -13.41
N VAL A 163 -3.80 -8.55 -12.91
CA VAL A 163 -2.80 -8.42 -11.87
C VAL A 163 -1.47 -8.06 -12.50
N LEU A 164 -1.24 -6.78 -12.74
CA LEU A 164 0.06 -6.24 -13.20
C LEU A 164 0.60 -6.90 -14.50
N GLY A 165 -0.26 -7.45 -15.34
CA GLY A 165 0.17 -8.14 -16.57
C GLY A 165 0.94 -9.44 -16.33
N LEU A 166 0.84 -10.02 -15.14
CA LEU A 166 1.50 -11.28 -14.77
C LEU A 166 0.76 -12.53 -15.26
N ASP A 167 -0.41 -12.36 -15.87
CA ASP A 167 -1.12 -13.48 -16.51
C ASP A 167 -0.52 -13.76 -17.87
N LYS A 168 -0.29 -15.04 -18.14
CA LYS A 168 0.18 -15.51 -19.45
C LYS A 168 -0.71 -16.65 -19.95
N ILE A 169 -1.29 -16.47 -21.13
CA ILE A 169 -1.99 -17.54 -21.83
C ILE A 169 -1.02 -18.24 -22.79
N SER A 170 -0.93 -19.55 -22.68
CA SER A 170 -0.02 -20.37 -23.48
C SER A 170 -0.57 -21.78 -23.65
N VAL A 171 -0.05 -22.49 -24.64
CA VAL A 171 -0.24 -23.94 -24.73
C VAL A 171 0.82 -24.61 -23.87
N ASP A 172 0.40 -25.47 -22.96
CA ASP A 172 1.31 -26.18 -22.05
C ASP A 172 1.93 -27.42 -22.69
N GLU A 173 2.73 -28.17 -21.94
CA GLU A 173 3.39 -29.38 -22.40
C GLU A 173 2.43 -30.55 -22.72
N ASN A 174 1.20 -30.48 -22.21
CA ASN A 174 0.14 -31.47 -22.48
C ASN A 174 -0.71 -31.06 -23.71
N GLY A 175 -0.39 -29.96 -24.38
CA GLY A 175 -1.17 -29.43 -25.49
C GLY A 175 -2.47 -28.75 -25.08
N GLU A 176 -2.61 -28.36 -23.81
CA GLU A 176 -3.76 -27.63 -23.29
C GLU A 176 -3.55 -26.12 -23.39
N LEU A 177 -4.60 -25.40 -23.75
CA LEU A 177 -4.59 -23.94 -23.66
C LEU A 177 -4.90 -23.51 -22.23
N VAL A 178 -3.92 -22.90 -21.59
CA VAL A 178 -3.98 -22.56 -20.17
C VAL A 178 -3.66 -21.08 -19.90
N VAL A 179 -4.27 -20.52 -18.87
CA VAL A 179 -3.82 -19.29 -18.25
C VAL A 179 -2.88 -19.67 -17.10
N GLY A 180 -1.66 -19.20 -17.18
CA GLY A 180 -0.66 -19.38 -16.14
C GLY A 180 -0.12 -18.05 -15.64
N VAL A 181 0.87 -18.11 -14.75
CA VAL A 181 1.57 -16.95 -14.23
C VAL A 181 2.77 -16.62 -15.11
N ASN A 182 2.90 -15.36 -15.49
CA ASN A 182 4.11 -14.85 -16.12
C ASN A 182 5.17 -14.57 -15.05
N SER A 183 6.29 -15.30 -15.08
CA SER A 183 7.40 -15.12 -14.16
C SER A 183 8.36 -13.98 -14.54
N ASP A 184 8.06 -13.22 -15.59
CA ASP A 184 8.88 -12.09 -16.00
C ASP A 184 8.71 -10.91 -15.03
N LEU A 185 9.70 -10.72 -14.17
CA LEU A 185 9.73 -9.65 -13.18
C LEU A 185 9.86 -8.24 -13.79
N SER A 186 10.17 -8.13 -15.08
CA SER A 186 10.24 -6.83 -15.76
C SER A 186 8.90 -6.11 -15.75
N VAL A 187 7.80 -6.86 -15.74
CA VAL A 187 6.42 -6.34 -15.67
C VAL A 187 6.11 -5.62 -14.36
N ILE A 188 6.81 -6.00 -13.28
CA ILE A 188 6.65 -5.40 -11.94
C ILE A 188 7.93 -4.71 -11.45
N SER A 189 8.75 -4.24 -12.39
CA SER A 189 10.03 -3.56 -12.08
C SER A 189 9.88 -2.31 -11.22
N ASN A 190 8.71 -1.67 -11.25
CA ASN A 190 8.38 -0.50 -10.45
C ASN A 190 7.79 -0.82 -9.06
N VAL A 191 7.76 -2.09 -8.65
CA VAL A 191 7.26 -2.52 -7.35
C VAL A 191 8.42 -2.82 -6.41
N LEU A 192 8.36 -2.32 -5.18
CA LEU A 192 9.41 -2.51 -4.17
C LEU A 192 9.53 -3.95 -3.64
N MET A 193 8.48 -4.77 -3.83
CA MET A 193 8.42 -6.16 -3.36
C MET A 193 8.11 -7.14 -4.50
N PRO A 194 8.87 -7.15 -5.61
CA PRO A 194 8.50 -7.93 -6.79
C PRO A 194 8.39 -9.42 -6.52
N ASN A 195 9.32 -9.99 -5.76
CA ASN A 195 9.29 -11.43 -5.42
C ASN A 195 8.09 -11.82 -4.55
N THR A 196 7.67 -10.94 -3.62
CA THR A 196 6.49 -11.20 -2.77
C THR A 196 5.20 -11.12 -3.60
N VAL A 197 5.13 -10.19 -4.55
CA VAL A 197 3.99 -10.09 -5.48
C VAL A 197 3.94 -11.32 -6.39
N LEU A 198 5.09 -11.73 -6.94
CA LEU A 198 5.16 -12.94 -7.76
C LEU A 198 4.72 -14.19 -6.98
N ALA A 199 5.19 -14.36 -5.75
CA ALA A 199 4.77 -15.46 -4.88
C ALA A 199 3.25 -15.45 -4.65
N ALA A 200 2.65 -14.25 -4.45
CA ALA A 200 1.21 -14.11 -4.28
C ALA A 200 0.43 -14.55 -5.52
N VAL A 201 0.81 -14.09 -6.70
CA VAL A 201 0.12 -14.46 -7.94
C VAL A 201 0.40 -15.90 -8.37
N SER A 202 1.52 -16.49 -7.93
CA SER A 202 1.83 -17.92 -8.13
C SER A 202 1.08 -18.85 -7.17
N GLY A 203 0.28 -18.29 -6.24
CA GLY A 203 -0.52 -19.09 -5.30
C GLY A 203 0.30 -19.73 -4.18
N GLU A 204 1.53 -19.24 -3.91
CA GLU A 204 2.27 -19.66 -2.74
C GLU A 204 1.50 -19.33 -1.46
N LYS A 205 1.64 -20.18 -0.45
CA LYS A 205 0.95 -19.99 0.83
C LYS A 205 1.84 -19.27 1.83
N GLY A 206 1.27 -18.34 2.53
CA GLY A 206 1.93 -17.59 3.59
C GLY A 206 1.13 -16.35 3.93
N ILE A 207 1.01 -16.00 5.21
CA ILE A 207 0.08 -14.95 5.69
C ILE A 207 0.27 -13.61 4.95
N GLY A 208 1.52 -13.23 4.66
CA GLY A 208 1.80 -12.00 3.89
C GLY A 208 1.42 -12.10 2.42
N VAL A 209 1.67 -13.25 1.83
CA VAL A 209 1.34 -13.58 0.43
C VAL A 209 -0.17 -13.64 0.24
N ASP A 210 -0.89 -14.31 1.13
CA ASP A 210 -2.36 -14.40 1.09
C ASP A 210 -3.00 -13.00 1.14
N ARG A 211 -2.49 -12.11 2.01
CA ARG A 211 -2.99 -10.74 2.11
C ARG A 211 -2.72 -9.89 0.86
N ILE A 212 -1.59 -10.07 0.21
CA ILE A 212 -1.30 -9.40 -1.06
C ILE A 212 -2.24 -9.95 -2.14
N ASN A 213 -2.47 -11.24 -2.16
CA ASN A 213 -3.40 -11.86 -3.10
C ASN A 213 -4.85 -11.36 -2.91
N ASP A 214 -5.32 -11.28 -1.67
CA ASP A 214 -6.62 -10.67 -1.34
C ASP A 214 -6.70 -9.22 -1.84
N LEU A 215 -5.64 -8.43 -1.64
CA LEU A 215 -5.57 -7.06 -2.14
C LEU A 215 -5.66 -7.01 -3.66
N LEU A 216 -4.87 -7.82 -4.35
CA LEU A 216 -4.84 -7.86 -5.81
C LEU A 216 -6.19 -8.25 -6.40
N SER A 217 -6.94 -9.12 -5.74
CA SER A 217 -8.30 -9.51 -6.17
C SER A 217 -9.30 -8.33 -6.09
N VAL A 218 -9.14 -7.44 -5.12
CA VAL A 218 -9.97 -6.23 -4.99
C VAL A 218 -9.62 -5.19 -6.07
N TYR A 219 -8.35 -5.14 -6.48
CA TYR A 219 -7.87 -4.20 -7.51
C TYR A 219 -8.02 -4.72 -8.94
N ASN A 220 -8.84 -5.73 -9.13
CA ASN A 220 -9.16 -6.28 -10.44
C ASN A 220 -9.77 -5.20 -11.36
N GLY A 221 -9.20 -5.04 -12.55
CA GLY A 221 -9.65 -4.05 -13.53
C GLY A 221 -9.15 -2.62 -13.34
N LEU A 222 -8.31 -2.35 -12.32
CA LEU A 222 -7.69 -1.04 -12.15
C LEU A 222 -6.49 -0.84 -13.09
N GLU A 223 -6.16 0.42 -13.32
CA GLU A 223 -4.96 0.80 -14.06
C GLU A 223 -3.69 0.27 -13.34
N HIS A 224 -2.73 -0.20 -14.14
CA HIS A 224 -1.48 -0.77 -13.66
C HIS A 224 -0.75 0.13 -12.65
N ALA A 225 -0.69 1.44 -12.92
CA ALA A 225 -0.05 2.42 -12.05
C ALA A 225 -0.72 2.56 -10.66
N GLU A 226 -2.02 2.34 -10.57
CA GLU A 226 -2.74 2.39 -9.28
C GLU A 226 -2.41 1.18 -8.42
N VAL A 227 -2.31 0.00 -9.04
CA VAL A 227 -1.93 -1.23 -8.34
C VAL A 227 -0.48 -1.16 -7.85
N GLU A 228 0.45 -0.70 -8.69
CA GLU A 228 1.85 -0.46 -8.30
C GLU A 228 1.94 0.51 -7.12
N LYS A 229 1.22 1.60 -7.16
CA LYS A 229 1.17 2.59 -6.08
C LYS A 229 0.64 1.99 -4.78
N ALA A 230 -0.40 1.16 -4.86
CA ALA A 230 -0.96 0.45 -3.71
C ALA A 230 0.08 -0.49 -3.08
N LEU A 231 0.73 -1.33 -3.88
CA LEU A 231 1.76 -2.27 -3.44
C LEU A 231 2.98 -1.54 -2.84
N ASN A 232 3.43 -0.46 -3.48
CA ASN A 232 4.52 0.36 -2.97
C ASN A 232 4.18 1.03 -1.65
N SER A 233 2.93 1.47 -1.46
CA SER A 233 2.51 2.06 -0.18
C SER A 233 2.51 1.06 0.97
N ILE A 234 2.19 -0.23 0.70
CA ILE A 234 2.31 -1.31 1.68
C ILE A 234 3.79 -1.57 1.98
N ALA A 235 4.65 -1.65 0.96
CA ALA A 235 6.09 -1.83 1.14
C ALA A 235 6.73 -0.71 1.97
N LEU A 236 6.25 0.52 1.80
CA LEU A 236 6.74 1.71 2.51
C LEU A 236 6.12 1.91 3.90
N MET A 237 5.20 1.05 4.33
CA MET A 237 4.45 1.20 5.58
C MET A 237 5.35 1.41 6.80
N GLY A 238 6.50 0.70 6.85
CA GLY A 238 7.47 0.79 7.93
C GLY A 238 8.17 2.16 8.03
N VAL A 239 8.38 2.83 6.90
CA VAL A 239 9.11 4.12 6.85
C VAL A 239 8.18 5.32 6.67
N ALA A 240 7.14 5.22 5.84
CA ALA A 240 6.19 6.30 5.60
C ALA A 240 5.27 6.57 6.81
N GLY A 241 5.15 5.63 7.74
CA GLY A 241 4.52 5.83 9.05
C GLY A 241 5.34 6.71 9.99
N GLY A 242 6.61 7.00 9.66
CA GLY A 242 7.47 7.96 10.36
C GLY A 242 7.79 7.66 11.82
N ALA A 243 7.48 6.46 12.35
CA ALA A 243 7.51 6.16 13.78
C ALA A 243 8.85 6.49 14.46
N GLN A 244 9.98 6.19 13.82
CA GLN A 244 11.30 6.47 14.36
C GLN A 244 11.60 7.98 14.39
N THR A 245 11.38 8.67 13.26
CA THR A 245 11.64 10.12 13.17
C THR A 245 10.72 10.91 14.10
N ILE A 246 9.46 10.50 14.20
CA ILE A 246 8.50 11.16 15.09
C ILE A 246 8.84 10.94 16.57
N ALA A 247 9.37 9.78 16.94
CA ALA A 247 9.86 9.56 18.29
C ALA A 247 11.03 10.51 18.65
N VAL A 248 11.93 10.78 17.69
CA VAL A 248 12.98 11.81 17.85
C VAL A 248 12.37 13.21 17.97
N ASN A 249 11.48 13.59 17.04
CA ASN A 249 10.84 14.90 17.06
C ASN A 249 10.02 15.14 18.35
N THR A 250 9.40 14.10 18.89
CA THR A 250 8.69 14.18 20.16
C THR A 250 9.65 14.43 21.32
N ALA A 251 10.80 13.74 21.32
CA ALA A 251 11.85 13.99 22.32
C ALA A 251 12.44 15.40 22.19
N ASP A 252 12.58 15.92 20.96
CA ASP A 252 13.02 17.29 20.70
C ASP A 252 12.00 18.30 21.25
N MET A 253 10.73 18.15 20.94
CA MET A 253 9.64 19.01 21.42
C MET A 253 9.60 19.07 22.97
N ILE A 254 9.72 17.92 23.63
CA ILE A 254 9.75 17.85 25.10
C ILE A 254 10.99 18.55 25.64
N GLN A 255 12.15 18.33 25.04
CA GLN A 255 13.37 18.97 25.47
C GLN A 255 13.36 20.49 25.29
N ASP A 256 12.77 20.98 24.22
CA ASP A 256 12.60 22.43 24.00
C ASP A 256 11.68 23.04 25.08
N THR A 257 10.62 22.33 25.48
CA THR A 257 9.77 22.70 26.61
C THR A 257 10.60 22.80 27.90
N LEU A 258 11.46 21.80 28.20
CA LEU A 258 12.31 21.80 29.40
C LEU A 258 13.38 22.89 29.34
N ASN A 259 14.00 23.14 28.18
CA ASN A 259 14.94 24.21 27.98
C ASN A 259 14.31 25.59 28.20
N LEU A 260 13.09 25.80 27.68
CA LEU A 260 12.34 27.03 27.89
C LEU A 260 12.01 27.25 29.38
N HIS A 261 11.56 26.19 30.06
CA HIS A 261 11.30 26.26 31.50
C HIS A 261 12.61 26.53 32.30
N GLY A 262 13.69 25.83 31.92
CA GLY A 262 15.02 26.04 32.50
C GLY A 262 15.53 27.46 32.34
N SER A 263 15.31 28.09 31.16
CA SER A 263 15.67 29.49 30.92
C SER A 263 14.87 30.46 31.83
N LYS A 264 13.59 30.13 32.09
CA LYS A 264 12.78 30.89 33.09
C LYS A 264 13.35 30.72 34.48
N LEU A 265 13.63 29.48 34.91
CA LEU A 265 14.24 29.23 36.22
C LEU A 265 15.56 29.97 36.38
N ALA A 266 16.43 29.97 35.39
CA ALA A 266 17.70 30.69 35.44
C ALA A 266 17.56 32.20 35.61
N SER A 267 16.40 32.76 35.22
CA SER A 267 16.08 34.18 35.34
C SER A 267 15.47 34.60 36.70
N TYR A 268 15.09 33.63 37.55
CA TYR A 268 14.56 33.93 38.89
C TYR A 268 15.69 34.18 39.89
N ASP A 269 15.40 35.11 40.81
CA ASP A 269 16.28 35.36 41.95
C ASP A 269 16.08 34.21 42.97
N HIS A 270 17.02 33.26 42.98
CA HIS A 270 16.95 32.04 43.80
C HIS A 270 17.32 32.26 45.27
N GLU A 271 17.18 33.48 45.83
CA GLU A 271 17.37 33.71 47.25
C GLU A 271 16.36 32.97 48.13
N LYS A 272 15.21 32.58 47.53
CA LYS A 272 14.17 31.79 48.20
C LYS A 272 14.19 30.34 47.69
N ALA A 273 14.79 29.46 48.47
CA ALA A 273 14.65 28.02 48.24
C ALA A 273 13.18 27.60 48.39
N GLY A 274 12.67 26.78 47.47
CA GLY A 274 11.29 26.29 47.52
C GLY A 274 10.89 25.49 46.35
N PRO A 275 9.80 24.72 46.47
CA PRO A 275 9.24 23.97 45.35
C PRO A 275 8.42 24.89 44.45
N ASP A 276 8.46 24.62 43.13
CA ASP A 276 7.57 25.19 42.16
C ASP A 276 6.92 24.06 41.34
N LEU A 277 5.69 24.29 40.87
CA LEU A 277 4.95 23.39 40.02
C LEU A 277 4.54 24.14 38.74
N TRP A 278 4.71 23.47 37.63
CA TRP A 278 4.40 24.06 36.34
C TRP A 278 3.71 23.08 35.40
N ILE A 279 3.02 23.63 34.42
CA ILE A 279 2.38 22.91 33.34
C ILE A 279 2.65 23.65 32.05
N ASP A 280 2.92 22.92 30.98
CA ASP A 280 3.11 23.43 29.63
C ASP A 280 2.34 22.59 28.62
N VAL A 281 1.74 23.25 27.65
CA VAL A 281 1.06 22.62 26.50
C VAL A 281 1.90 22.85 25.27
N ASN A 282 2.32 21.77 24.66
CA ASN A 282 3.22 21.80 23.53
C ASN A 282 2.65 21.12 22.30
N GLY A 283 3.14 21.49 21.14
CA GLY A 283 2.75 20.91 19.87
C GLY A 283 3.83 21.09 18.80
N SER A 284 3.86 20.15 17.85
CA SER A 284 4.78 20.19 16.72
C SER A 284 4.06 19.76 15.45
N PHE A 285 4.24 20.55 14.41
CA PHE A 285 3.78 20.24 13.07
C PHE A 285 4.98 20.07 12.18
N SER A 286 5.11 18.93 11.51
CA SER A 286 6.24 18.70 10.62
C SER A 286 5.80 18.12 9.28
N LYS A 287 6.59 18.40 8.26
CA LYS A 287 6.43 17.86 6.92
C LYS A 287 7.81 17.44 6.42
N ALA A 288 7.89 16.21 6.02
CA ALA A 288 9.05 15.65 5.36
C ALA A 288 8.67 15.22 3.94
N ASN A 289 9.50 15.58 2.96
CA ASN A 289 9.27 15.27 1.55
C ASN A 289 10.52 14.64 0.97
N ASP A 290 10.33 14.00 -0.19
CA ASP A 290 11.40 13.54 -1.09
C ASP A 290 12.40 12.54 -0.50
N TYR A 291 11.99 11.76 0.50
CA TYR A 291 12.72 10.56 0.86
C TYR A 291 12.61 9.51 -0.24
N SER A 292 13.66 8.71 -0.43
CA SER A 292 13.70 7.66 -1.45
C SER A 292 14.01 6.29 -0.82
N VAL A 293 13.26 5.28 -1.26
CA VAL A 293 13.59 3.87 -1.04
C VAL A 293 13.55 3.20 -2.41
N GLY A 294 14.70 2.77 -2.92
CA GLY A 294 14.81 2.29 -4.28
C GLY A 294 14.30 3.35 -5.27
N ILE A 295 13.34 2.95 -6.09
CA ILE A 295 12.69 3.81 -7.11
C ILE A 295 11.55 4.67 -6.54
N ALA A 296 11.06 4.36 -5.35
CA ALA A 296 9.89 5.02 -4.78
C ALA A 296 10.26 6.24 -3.94
N LYS A 297 9.61 7.37 -4.20
CA LYS A 297 9.70 8.59 -3.39
C LYS A 297 8.52 8.66 -2.44
N TYR A 298 8.79 9.00 -1.18
CA TYR A 298 7.78 9.14 -0.15
C TYR A 298 8.05 10.34 0.75
N GLY A 299 7.07 10.68 1.55
CA GLY A 299 7.16 11.68 2.59
C GLY A 299 6.08 11.45 3.63
N TYR A 300 5.96 12.37 4.57
CA TYR A 300 4.85 12.36 5.52
C TYR A 300 4.57 13.77 6.07
N LYS A 301 3.38 13.95 6.61
CA LYS A 301 3.00 15.06 7.47
C LYS A 301 2.67 14.52 8.85
N SER A 302 3.08 15.23 9.90
CA SER A 302 2.80 14.85 11.28
C SER A 302 2.29 16.03 12.10
N ASP A 303 1.39 15.70 13.01
CA ASP A 303 0.84 16.58 14.02
C ASP A 303 1.04 15.91 15.38
N LEU A 304 1.72 16.60 16.31
CA LEU A 304 1.93 16.17 17.68
C LEU A 304 1.35 17.20 18.62
N THR A 305 0.68 16.75 19.67
CA THR A 305 0.20 17.60 20.76
C THR A 305 0.41 16.91 22.09
N GLY A 306 0.75 17.68 23.12
CA GLY A 306 0.98 17.12 24.43
C GLY A 306 0.94 18.12 25.56
N VAL A 307 1.06 17.57 26.74
CA VAL A 307 1.15 18.30 28.01
C VAL A 307 2.36 17.79 28.76
N THR A 308 3.15 18.71 29.27
CA THR A 308 4.24 18.42 30.20
C THR A 308 3.93 19.06 31.56
N ILE A 309 3.98 18.27 32.61
CA ILE A 309 3.77 18.70 33.99
C ILE A 309 5.06 18.44 34.74
N GLY A 310 5.58 19.44 35.39
CA GLY A 310 6.83 19.33 36.12
C GLY A 310 6.79 20.00 37.51
N GLY A 311 7.73 19.59 38.30
CA GLY A 311 8.03 20.23 39.60
C GLY A 311 9.54 20.36 39.76
N ASP A 312 9.97 21.47 40.28
CA ASP A 312 11.37 21.75 40.56
C ASP A 312 11.56 22.32 41.96
N TYR A 313 12.80 22.27 42.39
CA TYR A 313 13.23 22.78 43.68
C TYR A 313 14.49 23.62 43.50
N ALA A 314 14.42 24.86 43.95
CA ALA A 314 15.58 25.73 43.99
C ALA A 314 16.48 25.32 45.18
N LEU A 315 17.72 24.91 44.87
CA LEU A 315 18.70 24.43 45.80
C LEU A 315 19.53 25.58 46.42
N GLY A 316 19.34 26.79 45.95
CA GLY A 316 20.13 27.95 46.28
C GLY A 316 21.38 28.13 45.42
N ASN A 317 22.08 29.27 45.57
CA ASN A 317 23.28 29.59 44.77
C ASN A 317 23.12 29.50 43.26
N GLY A 318 21.94 29.81 42.72
CA GLY A 318 21.64 29.76 41.30
C GLY A 318 21.47 28.36 40.71
N VAL A 319 21.25 27.36 41.57
CA VAL A 319 21.05 25.97 41.14
C VAL A 319 19.61 25.53 41.43
N ALA A 320 18.99 24.91 40.42
CA ALA A 320 17.68 24.26 40.59
C ALA A 320 17.67 22.92 39.86
N ALA A 321 16.85 21.99 40.33
CA ALA A 321 16.64 20.69 39.69
C ALA A 321 15.18 20.30 39.73
N GLY A 322 14.71 19.57 38.73
CA GLY A 322 13.31 19.20 38.59
C GLY A 322 13.09 17.88 37.86
N LEU A 323 11.85 17.42 38.01
CA LEU A 323 11.30 16.26 37.34
C LEU A 323 10.07 16.68 36.53
N ALA A 324 9.91 16.16 35.34
CA ALA A 324 8.72 16.39 34.54
C ALA A 324 8.21 15.09 33.90
N VAL A 325 6.90 15.01 33.75
CA VAL A 325 6.19 13.95 33.01
C VAL A 325 5.50 14.57 31.80
N SER A 326 5.70 13.97 30.66
CA SER A 326 5.10 14.41 29.40
C SER A 326 4.16 13.32 28.85
N LEU A 327 2.99 13.73 28.40
CA LEU A 327 1.96 12.87 27.83
C LEU A 327 1.40 13.53 26.58
N GLY A 328 1.11 12.74 25.55
CA GLY A 328 0.49 13.32 24.38
C GLY A 328 0.12 12.32 23.29
N LYS A 329 -0.35 12.88 22.21
CA LYS A 329 -0.80 12.14 21.02
C LYS A 329 -0.24 12.77 19.75
N GLY A 330 -0.23 11.95 18.71
CA GLY A 330 0.15 12.41 17.38
C GLY A 330 -0.50 11.62 16.29
N SER A 331 -0.46 12.18 15.11
CA SER A 331 -0.85 11.48 13.89
C SER A 331 0.16 11.73 12.78
N VAL A 332 0.38 10.72 11.93
CA VAL A 332 1.20 10.82 10.73
C VAL A 332 0.39 10.36 9.53
N ARG A 333 0.56 11.07 8.44
CA ARG A 333 -0.02 10.72 7.13
C ARG A 333 1.07 10.68 6.08
N GLY A 334 1.27 9.51 5.50
CA GLY A 334 2.22 9.30 4.40
C GLY A 334 1.86 10.10 3.15
N GLN A 335 2.86 10.43 2.35
CA GLN A 335 2.77 11.18 1.10
C GLN A 335 3.56 10.50 -0.02
N GLY A 336 3.31 10.90 -1.28
CA GLY A 336 3.94 10.29 -2.44
C GLY A 336 3.54 8.81 -2.58
N ASN A 337 4.50 7.92 -2.81
CA ASN A 337 4.23 6.46 -2.84
C ASN A 337 3.84 5.89 -1.46
N GLY A 338 4.06 6.62 -0.37
CA GLY A 338 3.56 6.28 0.97
C GLY A 338 2.13 6.79 1.24
N SER A 339 1.45 7.36 0.26
CA SER A 339 0.08 7.90 0.40
C SER A 339 -0.88 6.81 0.88
N GLY A 340 -1.70 7.16 1.88
CA GLY A 340 -2.64 6.23 2.53
C GLY A 340 -2.08 5.58 3.80
N VAL A 341 -0.76 5.55 4.00
CA VAL A 341 -0.18 5.14 5.29
C VAL A 341 -0.59 6.14 6.36
N LYS A 342 -1.14 5.62 7.44
CA LYS A 342 -1.52 6.39 8.63
C LYS A 342 -0.84 5.79 9.85
N ASN A 343 -0.39 6.64 10.76
CA ASN A 343 0.15 6.24 12.05
C ASN A 343 -0.51 7.09 13.14
N ASP A 344 -1.18 6.44 14.07
CA ASP A 344 -1.72 7.06 15.28
C ASP A 344 -0.73 6.79 16.41
N ILE A 345 -0.38 7.82 17.18
CA ILE A 345 0.70 7.78 18.17
C ILE A 345 0.16 8.23 19.53
N ASP A 346 0.43 7.43 20.54
CA ASP A 346 0.32 7.84 21.94
C ASP A 346 1.73 7.82 22.55
N TYR A 347 2.12 8.87 23.26
CA TYR A 347 3.44 8.93 23.87
C TYR A 347 3.37 9.34 25.36
N TYR A 348 4.35 8.88 26.11
CA TYR A 348 4.59 9.29 27.48
C TYR A 348 6.09 9.28 27.77
N GLY A 349 6.52 10.23 28.59
CA GLY A 349 7.92 10.40 28.94
C GLY A 349 8.11 10.88 30.35
N ILE A 350 9.29 10.58 30.89
CA ILE A 350 9.78 11.10 32.17
C ILE A 350 11.11 11.79 31.92
N ASN A 351 11.31 12.94 32.53
CA ASN A 351 12.45 13.80 32.27
C ASN A 351 12.99 14.36 33.57
N LEU A 352 14.29 14.36 33.72
CA LEU A 352 15.04 15.10 34.70
C LEU A 352 15.66 16.34 34.07
N TYR A 353 15.65 17.44 34.73
CA TYR A 353 16.31 18.66 34.29
C TYR A 353 16.96 19.38 35.42
N GLY A 354 17.95 20.18 35.12
CA GLY A 354 18.64 21.01 36.10
C GLY A 354 19.18 22.27 35.47
N VAL A 355 19.27 23.31 36.26
CA VAL A 355 19.75 24.62 35.87
C VAL A 355 20.87 25.04 36.83
N ALA A 356 21.94 25.59 36.27
CA ALA A 356 22.99 26.23 37.02
C ALA A 356 23.23 27.64 36.45
N ASN A 357 22.94 28.64 37.22
CA ASN A 357 23.23 30.05 36.91
C ASN A 357 24.64 30.36 37.31
N THR A 358 25.50 30.67 36.36
CA THR A 358 26.90 31.08 36.62
C THR A 358 27.11 32.54 36.24
N PRO A 359 28.17 33.19 36.70
CA PRO A 359 28.44 34.59 36.32
C PRO A 359 28.65 34.83 34.82
N PHE A 360 28.94 33.76 34.07
CA PHE A 360 29.26 33.87 32.65
C PHE A 360 28.09 33.45 31.76
N VAL A 361 27.44 32.33 32.08
CA VAL A 361 26.38 31.72 31.32
C VAL A 361 25.44 30.90 32.21
N ASN A 362 24.19 30.74 31.80
CA ASN A 362 23.30 29.76 32.40
C ASN A 362 23.52 28.41 31.69
N LEU A 363 23.57 27.34 32.48
CA LEU A 363 23.63 25.97 31.97
C LEU A 363 22.34 25.24 32.29
N ILE A 364 21.75 24.60 31.28
CA ILE A 364 20.53 23.78 31.41
C ILE A 364 20.87 22.36 30.95
N GLY A 365 20.75 21.41 31.88
CA GLY A 365 20.94 19.98 31.58
C GLY A 365 19.63 19.25 31.59
N THR A 366 19.43 18.31 30.66
CA THR A 366 18.23 17.48 30.56
C THR A 366 18.58 16.02 30.31
N ILE A 367 17.82 15.11 30.93
CA ILE A 367 17.86 13.67 30.67
C ILE A 367 16.41 13.21 30.53
N GLY A 368 16.10 12.54 29.44
CA GLY A 368 14.74 12.11 29.12
C GLY A 368 14.63 10.64 28.69
N TYR A 369 13.54 10.01 29.05
CA TYR A 369 13.11 8.74 28.53
C TYR A 369 11.67 8.87 28.02
N LEU A 370 11.45 8.48 26.76
CA LEU A 370 10.18 8.56 26.07
C LEU A 370 9.81 7.19 25.51
N GLN A 371 8.56 6.79 25.68
CA GLN A 371 7.98 5.67 24.96
C GLN A 371 6.83 6.17 24.07
N SER A 372 6.87 5.80 22.80
CA SER A 372 5.82 6.08 21.82
C SER A 372 5.21 4.78 21.34
N LYS A 373 3.89 4.65 21.51
CA LYS A 373 3.09 3.56 20.95
C LYS A 373 2.55 4.00 19.62
N ASN A 374 2.81 3.22 18.59
CA ASN A 374 2.41 3.54 17.23
C ASN A 374 1.35 2.55 16.76
N GLU A 375 0.37 3.00 16.01
CA GLU A 375 -0.57 2.16 15.29
C GLU A 375 -0.53 2.52 13.82
N ILE A 376 0.25 1.76 13.03
CA ILE A 376 0.46 2.01 11.59
C ILE A 376 -0.52 1.17 10.79
N LYS A 377 -1.23 1.82 9.85
CA LYS A 377 -2.29 1.22 9.03
C LYS A 377 -2.09 1.57 7.56
N GLN A 378 -2.34 0.59 6.69
CA GLN A 378 -2.41 0.76 5.24
C GLN A 378 -3.23 -0.36 4.59
N MET A 379 -4.31 -0.04 3.89
CA MET A 379 -5.10 -1.00 3.08
C MET A 379 -5.43 -2.32 3.80
N GLY A 380 -5.89 -2.24 5.05
CA GLY A 380 -6.19 -3.42 5.87
C GLY A 380 -4.98 -4.04 6.58
N PHE A 381 -3.75 -3.68 6.19
CA PHE A 381 -2.57 -4.03 6.96
C PHE A 381 -2.47 -3.14 8.20
N LYS A 382 -2.18 -3.74 9.35
CA LYS A 382 -2.09 -3.03 10.62
C LYS A 382 -0.99 -3.64 11.48
N GLY A 383 -0.16 -2.76 12.07
CA GLY A 383 0.87 -3.16 13.01
C GLY A 383 1.09 -2.11 14.10
N LYS A 384 1.64 -2.53 15.21
CA LYS A 384 1.81 -1.70 16.42
C LYS A 384 3.24 -1.76 16.95
N PRO A 385 4.22 -1.09 16.29
CA PRO A 385 5.57 -1.03 16.79
C PRO A 385 5.69 0.02 17.90
N ASP A 386 6.37 -0.30 19.00
CA ASP A 386 6.73 0.65 20.03
C ASP A 386 8.09 1.28 19.69
N ALA A 387 8.24 2.57 19.98
CA ALA A 387 9.52 3.26 19.95
C ALA A 387 9.92 3.71 21.36
N LYS A 388 11.18 3.46 21.72
CA LYS A 388 11.79 3.86 23.00
C LYS A 388 12.93 4.80 22.72
N THR A 389 12.87 5.99 23.29
CA THR A 389 13.85 7.05 23.05
C THR A 389 14.47 7.49 24.37
N PHE A 390 15.79 7.47 24.41
CA PHE A 390 16.59 8.09 25.47
C PHE A 390 17.24 9.34 24.92
N SER A 391 17.22 10.43 25.69
CA SER A 391 17.86 11.69 25.32
C SER A 391 18.63 12.27 26.49
N ILE A 392 19.78 12.88 26.19
CA ILE A 392 20.56 13.67 27.14
C ILE A 392 21.07 14.92 26.40
N GLY A 393 20.97 16.07 27.06
CA GLY A 393 21.39 17.34 26.47
C GLY A 393 21.90 18.33 27.51
N VAL A 394 22.74 19.23 27.00
CA VAL A 394 23.18 20.41 27.76
C VAL A 394 23.07 21.62 26.85
N ARG A 395 22.48 22.70 27.33
CA ARG A 395 22.39 24.01 26.68
C ARG A 395 23.06 25.06 27.52
N ALA A 396 23.91 25.89 26.94
CA ALA A 396 24.48 27.10 27.53
C ALA A 396 23.81 28.29 26.89
N GLU A 397 23.40 29.27 27.69
CA GLU A 397 22.74 30.49 27.24
C GLU A 397 23.18 31.71 28.05
N LYS A 398 23.12 32.90 27.42
CA LYS A 398 23.46 34.15 28.08
C LYS A 398 22.41 35.20 27.81
N PRO A 399 21.53 35.51 28.80
CA PRO A 399 20.59 36.61 28.65
C PRO A 399 21.33 37.95 28.56
N LEU A 400 21.00 38.74 27.55
CA LEU A 400 21.52 40.08 27.31
C LEU A 400 20.34 41.06 27.28
N ALA A 401 20.19 41.90 28.30
CA ALA A 401 19.18 42.93 28.32
C ALA A 401 19.56 44.03 27.30
N LEU A 402 18.76 44.19 26.25
CA LEU A 402 18.90 45.31 25.30
C LEU A 402 18.30 46.60 25.87
N ASN A 403 17.24 46.46 26.63
CA ASN A 403 16.58 47.52 27.39
C ASN A 403 15.70 46.90 28.49
N ASP A 404 15.00 47.72 29.29
CA ASP A 404 14.12 47.27 30.38
C ASP A 404 12.98 46.34 29.92
N ARG A 405 12.69 46.26 28.63
CA ARG A 405 11.57 45.47 28.12
C ARG A 405 12.01 44.28 27.23
N ILE A 406 13.20 44.31 26.66
CA ILE A 406 13.65 43.33 25.67
C ILE A 406 14.95 42.67 26.12
N THR A 407 14.93 41.36 26.20
CA THR A 407 16.10 40.53 26.43
C THR A 407 16.35 39.61 25.25
N VAL A 408 17.60 39.54 24.80
CA VAL A 408 18.07 38.66 23.77
C VAL A 408 18.97 37.59 24.40
N THR A 409 18.69 36.33 24.13
CA THR A 409 19.39 35.21 24.78
C THR A 409 19.99 34.30 23.69
N PRO A 410 21.23 34.55 23.26
CA PRO A 410 21.97 33.61 22.42
C PRO A 410 22.22 32.33 23.23
N HIS A 411 22.12 31.19 22.53
CA HIS A 411 22.35 29.89 23.15
C HIS A 411 22.98 28.90 22.14
N ILE A 412 23.65 27.90 22.73
CA ILE A 412 24.22 26.77 22.03
C ILE A 412 24.10 25.53 22.90
N GLY A 413 23.88 24.38 22.31
CA GLY A 413 23.77 23.14 23.07
C GLY A 413 24.39 21.94 22.34
N VAL A 414 24.47 20.85 23.07
CA VAL A 414 24.76 19.53 22.51
C VAL A 414 23.72 18.56 23.07
N LYS A 415 23.18 17.73 22.21
CA LYS A 415 22.17 16.76 22.54
C LYS A 415 22.48 15.42 21.89
N TYR A 416 22.33 14.34 22.62
CA TYR A 416 22.37 12.98 22.13
C TYR A 416 20.99 12.34 22.28
N VAL A 417 20.52 11.69 21.19
CA VAL A 417 19.26 10.96 21.16
C VAL A 417 19.52 9.56 20.66
N HIS A 418 19.06 8.58 21.41
CA HIS A 418 19.04 7.17 21.04
C HIS A 418 17.61 6.69 20.96
N THR A 419 17.17 6.27 19.77
CA THR A 419 15.83 5.73 19.55
C THR A 419 15.93 4.29 19.06
N LYS A 420 15.19 3.39 19.70
CA LYS A 420 14.99 2.01 19.28
C LYS A 420 13.52 1.83 18.90
N LEU A 421 13.28 1.44 17.65
CA LEU A 421 11.97 1.07 17.15
C LEU A 421 11.85 -0.46 17.17
N ASP A 422 10.72 -0.99 17.62
CA ASP A 422 10.40 -2.41 17.50
C ASP A 422 10.03 -2.76 16.06
N SER A 423 10.22 -4.03 15.67
CA SER A 423 9.82 -4.50 14.32
C SER A 423 8.32 -4.34 14.13
N LEU A 424 7.93 -3.80 12.97
CA LEU A 424 6.54 -3.71 12.57
C LEU A 424 6.13 -5.01 11.91
N SER A 425 5.15 -5.70 12.47
CA SER A 425 4.49 -6.84 11.83
C SER A 425 3.07 -6.45 11.45
N ALA A 426 2.74 -6.58 10.17
CA ALA A 426 1.45 -6.18 9.62
C ALA A 426 1.01 -7.16 8.52
N GLY A 427 -0.11 -7.86 8.72
CA GLY A 427 -0.67 -8.78 7.74
C GLY A 427 0.29 -9.90 7.30
N GLY A 428 1.20 -10.35 8.19
CA GLY A 428 2.23 -11.35 7.90
C GLY A 428 3.52 -10.81 7.28
N LEU A 429 3.55 -9.54 6.86
CA LEU A 429 4.77 -8.86 6.47
C LEU A 429 5.50 -8.35 7.71
N THR A 430 6.83 -8.50 7.73
CA THR A 430 7.67 -8.00 8.82
C THR A 430 8.66 -6.98 8.30
N TYR A 431 8.58 -5.78 8.83
CA TYR A 431 9.53 -4.70 8.60
C TYR A 431 10.51 -4.68 9.77
N LYS A 432 11.79 -4.92 9.48
CA LYS A 432 12.80 -5.01 10.52
C LYS A 432 12.94 -3.69 11.27
N ALA A 433 13.10 -3.79 12.58
CA ALA A 433 13.40 -2.66 13.44
C ALA A 433 14.78 -2.10 13.15
N ASP A 434 14.94 -0.82 13.43
CA ASP A 434 16.22 -0.12 13.37
C ASP A 434 16.43 0.73 14.63
N LYS A 435 17.69 1.11 14.86
CA LYS A 435 18.12 2.02 15.92
C LYS A 435 18.68 3.28 15.29
N ALA A 436 18.30 4.42 15.84
CA ALA A 436 18.91 5.70 15.46
C ALA A 436 19.71 6.26 16.63
N ASN A 437 20.92 6.72 16.34
CA ASN A 437 21.76 7.48 17.25
C ASN A 437 22.05 8.82 16.59
N LEU A 438 21.62 9.89 17.24
CA LEU A 438 21.79 11.25 16.72
C LEU A 438 22.54 12.09 17.73
N VAL A 439 23.49 12.85 17.22
CA VAL A 439 24.11 13.97 17.96
C VAL A 439 23.67 15.24 17.24
N GLN A 440 23.08 16.14 17.99
CA GLN A 440 22.58 17.42 17.50
C GLN A 440 23.34 18.55 18.22
N VAL A 441 23.61 19.64 17.51
CA VAL A 441 24.19 20.86 18.07
C VAL A 441 23.23 22.01 17.79
N PRO A 442 22.15 22.14 18.60
CA PRO A 442 21.24 23.25 18.46
C PRO A 442 21.92 24.56 18.85
N PHE A 443 21.72 25.59 18.04
CA PHE A 443 22.14 26.96 18.35
C PHE A 443 21.08 27.94 17.84
N GLY A 444 20.91 29.02 18.56
CA GLY A 444 19.88 30.00 18.24
C GLY A 444 19.97 31.25 19.08
N VAL A 445 18.99 32.09 18.93
CA VAL A 445 18.84 33.35 19.66
C VAL A 445 17.36 33.49 20.06
N ALA A 446 17.10 33.43 21.35
CA ALA A 446 15.78 33.68 21.87
C ALA A 446 15.53 35.18 22.16
N PHE A 447 14.32 35.64 21.88
CA PHE A 447 13.86 36.99 22.16
C PHE A 447 12.74 36.95 23.20
N ASN A 448 12.91 37.66 24.28
CA ASN A 448 11.92 37.82 25.34
C ASN A 448 11.50 39.29 25.42
N ALA A 449 10.21 39.56 25.54
CA ALA A 449 9.72 40.90 25.85
C ALA A 449 8.92 40.88 27.14
N ASN A 450 9.16 41.87 27.98
CA ASN A 450 8.40 42.12 29.20
C ASN A 450 7.38 43.23 28.92
N LEU A 451 6.11 42.84 28.77
CA LEU A 451 5.01 43.77 28.50
C LEU A 451 4.07 43.84 29.71
N GLU A 452 3.67 45.01 30.07
CA GLU A 452 2.68 45.24 31.12
C GLU A 452 1.39 45.75 30.47
N ALA A 453 0.30 45.00 30.62
CA ALA A 453 -0.99 45.39 30.13
C ALA A 453 -1.63 46.49 31.01
N PRO A 454 -2.53 47.31 30.51
CA PRO A 454 -3.20 48.36 31.27
C PRO A 454 -3.96 47.88 32.51
N CYS A 455 -4.31 46.60 32.55
CA CYS A 455 -4.93 45.93 33.70
C CYS A 455 -3.92 45.41 34.75
N GLY A 456 -2.62 45.71 34.61
CA GLY A 456 -1.55 45.23 35.50
C GLY A 456 -1.07 43.81 35.21
N ALA A 457 -1.61 43.13 34.20
CA ALA A 457 -1.13 41.79 33.80
C ALA A 457 0.23 41.91 33.11
N LYS A 458 1.17 41.06 33.53
CA LYS A 458 2.50 40.95 32.90
C LYS A 458 2.47 39.84 31.82
N VAL A 459 2.74 40.23 30.61
CA VAL A 459 2.83 39.31 29.46
C VAL A 459 4.29 39.22 29.01
N LYS A 460 4.82 38.01 28.92
CA LYS A 460 6.20 37.75 28.52
C LYS A 460 6.19 36.88 27.23
N PRO A 461 5.94 37.47 26.05
CA PRO A 461 6.10 36.74 24.79
C PRO A 461 7.56 36.32 24.61
N PHE A 462 7.71 35.12 24.04
CA PHE A 462 8.98 34.46 23.78
C PHE A 462 9.02 33.88 22.38
N ILE A 463 10.13 34.07 21.68
CA ILE A 463 10.43 33.44 20.37
C ILE A 463 11.87 32.92 20.45
N ASP A 464 12.06 31.65 20.09
CA ASP A 464 13.37 30.99 19.97
C ASP A 464 13.58 30.48 18.55
#